data_1a8b983bad545afcfc826a445e4f6a51
#
_entry.id   1a8b983bad545afcfc826a445e4f6a51
#
_cell.length_a   1.000
_cell.length_b   1.000
_cell.length_c   1.000
_cell.angle_alpha   90.00
_cell.angle_beta   90.00
_cell.angle_gamma   90.00
#
_symmetry.space_group_name_H-M   'P 1'
#
loop_
_entity.id
_entity.type
_entity.pdbx_description
1 polymer ?
#
loop_
_entity_poly.entity_id
_entity_poly.type
_entity_poly.pdbx_seq_one_letter_code
_entity_poly.pdbx_strand_id
1 'polypeptide(L)'
;MKKLSALLFFMLFSILTFAQSTENRQTNTSFPQNGKFEIITSSIAFRYTFLLNRETGDTWQFVSTRTGYAWQKIYKDINPLDKIPEDYEGAVYQITMSGMVAKGMYLTNTLTGATWILYSDSDTGELFWGAIDFPE
;
A
#
# COMPACT_ATOMS: atom_id res chain seq x y z
N MET A 1 -38.91 28.57 33.74
CA MET A 1 -37.51 28.68 33.29
C MET A 1 -36.66 27.40 33.43
N LYS A 2 -37.04 26.42 34.27
CA LYS A 2 -36.30 25.16 34.47
C LYS A 2 -36.43 24.14 33.30
N LYS A 3 -37.46 24.23 32.46
CA LYS A 3 -37.70 23.29 31.37
C LYS A 3 -36.92 23.63 30.08
N LEU A 4 -36.51 24.88 29.91
CA LEU A 4 -35.73 25.31 28.73
C LEU A 4 -34.25 24.87 28.81
N SER A 5 -33.72 24.79 30.05
CA SER A 5 -32.33 24.38 30.29
C SER A 5 -32.06 22.89 29.98
N ALA A 6 -33.09 22.04 30.21
CA ALA A 6 -32.97 20.59 29.92
C ALA A 6 -32.98 20.29 28.43
N LEU A 7 -33.69 21.06 27.62
CA LEU A 7 -33.77 20.89 26.17
C LEU A 7 -32.45 21.29 25.51
N LEU A 8 -31.79 22.34 26.01
CA LEU A 8 -30.49 22.80 25.51
C LEU A 8 -29.36 21.79 25.82
N PHE A 9 -29.46 21.11 26.94
CA PHE A 9 -28.47 20.09 27.34
C PHE A 9 -28.60 18.82 26.50
N PHE A 10 -29.79 18.45 26.07
CA PHE A 10 -30.01 17.28 25.19
C PHE A 10 -29.58 17.55 23.76
N MET A 11 -29.68 18.80 23.24
CA MET A 11 -29.18 19.15 21.93
C MET A 11 -27.64 19.17 21.83
N LEU A 12 -26.96 19.53 22.91
CA LEU A 12 -25.48 19.51 22.94
C LEU A 12 -24.89 18.09 22.98
N PHE A 13 -25.64 17.11 23.49
CA PHE A 13 -25.17 15.71 23.53
C PHE A 13 -25.32 14.99 22.19
N SER A 14 -26.20 15.48 21.32
CA SER A 14 -26.41 14.86 19.98
C SER A 14 -25.34 15.23 18.97
N ILE A 15 -24.53 16.24 19.22
CA ILE A 15 -23.46 16.69 18.29
C ILE A 15 -22.14 15.92 18.51
N LEU A 16 -21.99 15.25 19.66
CA LEU A 16 -20.77 14.52 20.00
C LEU A 16 -20.68 13.09 19.41
N THR A 17 -21.74 12.61 18.77
CA THR A 17 -21.76 11.23 18.23
C THR A 17 -21.41 11.11 16.75
N PHE A 18 -21.13 12.20 16.05
CA PHE A 18 -20.72 12.16 14.62
C PHE A 18 -19.22 12.29 14.38
N ALA A 19 -18.40 12.30 15.42
CA ALA A 19 -16.94 12.32 15.32
C ALA A 19 -16.35 10.91 15.52
N GLN A 20 -16.98 9.87 14.95
CA GLN A 20 -16.38 8.55 14.97
C GLN A 20 -16.29 7.97 13.57
N SER A 21 -15.05 7.61 13.28
CA SER A 21 -14.54 6.76 12.23
C SER A 21 -14.51 7.36 10.82
N THR A 22 -13.59 8.27 10.59
CA THR A 22 -12.69 8.00 9.48
C THR A 22 -11.93 6.72 9.86
N GLU A 23 -12.57 5.59 9.65
CA GLU A 23 -11.91 4.31 9.70
C GLU A 23 -10.76 4.41 8.70
N ASN A 24 -9.55 4.56 9.20
CA ASN A 24 -8.34 4.33 8.47
C ASN A 24 -8.46 2.91 7.90
N ARG A 25 -8.89 2.79 6.65
CA ARG A 25 -8.77 1.56 5.88
C ARG A 25 -7.30 1.36 5.55
N GLN A 26 -6.50 1.30 6.59
CA GLN A 26 -5.13 0.85 6.46
C GLN A 26 -5.18 -0.63 6.12
N THR A 27 -4.41 -0.99 5.12
CA THR A 27 -4.00 -2.37 4.90
C THR A 27 -3.57 -2.96 6.24
N ASN A 28 -4.38 -3.87 6.80
CA ASN A 28 -4.07 -4.53 8.07
C ASN A 28 -2.97 -5.57 7.83
N THR A 29 -1.76 -5.13 7.65
CA THR A 29 -0.59 -5.99 7.70
C THR A 29 0.20 -5.62 8.94
N SER A 30 0.02 -6.37 10.02
CA SER A 30 0.97 -6.36 11.10
C SER A 30 2.10 -7.33 10.73
N PHE A 31 3.26 -6.81 10.40
CA PHE A 31 4.45 -7.62 10.15
C PHE A 31 5.52 -7.28 11.20
N PRO A 32 6.42 -8.22 11.55
CA PRO A 32 7.55 -7.91 12.39
C PRO A 32 8.39 -6.80 11.76
N GLN A 33 8.80 -5.79 12.53
CA GLN A 33 9.59 -4.67 12.00
C GLN A 33 10.85 -5.12 11.25
N ASN A 34 11.41 -6.26 11.62
CA ASN A 34 12.60 -6.85 11.02
C ASN A 34 12.28 -7.96 10.00
N GLY A 35 11.01 -8.09 9.58
CA GLY A 35 10.62 -9.09 8.58
C GLY A 35 11.16 -8.74 7.20
N LYS A 36 11.83 -9.70 6.56
CA LYS A 36 12.33 -9.58 5.19
C LYS A 36 11.19 -9.55 4.17
N PHE A 37 10.13 -10.29 4.41
CA PHE A 37 8.98 -10.40 3.53
C PHE A 37 7.72 -9.85 4.17
N GLU A 38 6.90 -9.19 3.36
CA GLU A 38 5.61 -8.64 3.74
C GLU A 38 4.54 -9.05 2.73
N ILE A 39 3.36 -9.46 3.22
CA ILE A 39 2.17 -9.66 2.37
C ILE A 39 1.28 -8.43 2.52
N ILE A 40 0.99 -7.78 1.40
CA ILE A 40 0.19 -6.58 1.33
C ILE A 40 -1.07 -6.88 0.52
N THR A 41 -2.24 -6.69 1.11
CA THR A 41 -3.53 -6.96 0.45
C THR A 41 -4.34 -5.68 0.32
N SER A 42 -4.83 -5.40 -0.88
CA SER A 42 -5.75 -4.30 -1.10
C SER A 42 -7.11 -4.59 -0.46
N SER A 43 -7.63 -3.64 0.30
CA SER A 43 -8.99 -3.71 0.84
C SER A 43 -10.09 -3.58 -0.22
N ILE A 44 -9.73 -3.13 -1.44
CA ILE A 44 -10.67 -2.84 -2.52
C ILE A 44 -10.75 -3.99 -3.52
N ALA A 45 -9.62 -4.66 -3.80
CA ALA A 45 -9.57 -5.71 -4.79
C ALA A 45 -8.55 -6.79 -4.41
N PHE A 46 -9.05 -7.99 -4.12
CA PHE A 46 -8.24 -9.16 -3.73
C PHE A 46 -7.14 -9.52 -4.75
N ARG A 47 -7.38 -9.24 -6.05
CA ARG A 47 -6.36 -9.44 -7.10
C ARG A 47 -5.08 -8.62 -6.87
N TYR A 48 -5.12 -7.59 -6.04
CA TYR A 48 -3.99 -6.78 -5.64
C TYR A 48 -3.49 -7.23 -4.26
N THR A 49 -3.09 -8.49 -4.19
CA THR A 49 -2.35 -9.06 -3.07
C THR A 49 -0.93 -9.31 -3.51
N PHE A 50 0.03 -8.74 -2.81
CA PHE A 50 1.43 -8.75 -3.15
C PHE A 50 2.27 -9.38 -2.03
N LEU A 51 3.32 -10.11 -2.42
CA LEU A 51 4.44 -10.45 -1.56
C LEU A 51 5.58 -9.50 -1.93
N LEU A 52 6.10 -8.77 -0.96
CA LEU A 52 7.23 -7.85 -1.09
C LEU A 52 8.45 -8.41 -0.37
N ASN A 53 9.59 -8.48 -1.05
CA ASN A 53 10.88 -8.56 -0.38
C ASN A 53 11.35 -7.14 -0.05
N ARG A 54 11.36 -6.80 1.22
CA ARG A 54 11.63 -5.44 1.70
C ARG A 54 13.09 -5.02 1.61
N GLU A 55 14.01 -5.97 1.39
CA GLU A 55 15.44 -5.70 1.21
C GLU A 55 15.80 -5.43 -0.26
N THR A 56 15.15 -6.13 -1.21
CA THR A 56 15.50 -6.06 -2.63
C THR A 56 14.47 -5.32 -3.50
N GLY A 57 13.27 -5.09 -2.96
CA GLY A 57 12.15 -4.53 -3.73
C GLY A 57 11.53 -5.51 -4.74
N ASP A 58 11.94 -6.78 -4.73
CA ASP A 58 11.27 -7.80 -5.51
C ASP A 58 9.84 -7.98 -5.03
N THR A 59 8.91 -8.10 -5.98
CA THR A 59 7.49 -8.26 -5.70
C THR A 59 6.88 -9.38 -6.51
N TRP A 60 5.86 -10.00 -5.93
CA TRP A 60 5.06 -11.04 -6.59
C TRP A 60 3.58 -10.76 -6.36
N GLN A 61 2.78 -11.02 -7.37
CA GLN A 61 1.32 -10.99 -7.29
C GLN A 61 0.78 -12.36 -6.91
N PHE A 62 -0.22 -12.41 -6.05
CA PHE A 62 -0.99 -13.62 -5.78
C PHE A 62 -1.96 -13.88 -6.93
N VAL A 63 -1.84 -15.01 -7.58
CA VAL A 63 -2.65 -15.38 -8.74
C VAL A 63 -3.31 -16.73 -8.57
N SER A 64 -4.51 -16.88 -9.14
CA SER A 64 -5.19 -18.18 -9.27
C SER A 64 -4.69 -18.87 -10.55
N THR A 65 -4.35 -20.14 -10.43
CA THR A 65 -3.94 -21.00 -11.54
C THR A 65 -4.92 -22.14 -11.71
N ARG A 66 -4.75 -22.96 -12.73
CA ARG A 66 -5.58 -24.16 -12.94
C ARG A 66 -5.45 -25.20 -11.82
N THR A 67 -4.31 -25.22 -11.14
CA THR A 67 -3.95 -26.21 -10.12
C THR A 67 -3.97 -25.67 -8.70
N GLY A 68 -4.37 -24.39 -8.52
CA GLY A 68 -4.40 -23.75 -7.21
C GLY A 68 -3.96 -22.28 -7.27
N TYR A 69 -3.10 -21.89 -6.34
CA TYR A 69 -2.60 -20.53 -6.23
C TYR A 69 -1.09 -20.47 -6.38
N ALA A 70 -0.58 -19.34 -6.89
CA ALA A 70 0.85 -19.13 -7.06
C ALA A 70 1.23 -17.67 -6.82
N TRP A 71 2.52 -17.43 -6.56
CA TRP A 71 3.14 -16.13 -6.59
C TRP A 71 3.78 -15.90 -7.96
N GLN A 72 3.23 -14.97 -8.74
CA GLN A 72 3.77 -14.56 -10.04
C GLN A 72 4.64 -13.33 -9.85
N LYS A 73 5.92 -13.42 -10.26
CA LYS A 73 6.86 -12.30 -10.15
C LYS A 73 6.38 -11.12 -11.00
N ILE A 74 6.50 -9.90 -10.44
CA ILE A 74 6.23 -8.65 -11.14
C ILE A 74 7.58 -8.06 -11.57
N TYR A 75 7.70 -7.71 -12.85
CA TYR A 75 8.87 -7.01 -13.37
C TYR A 75 8.96 -5.58 -12.77
N LYS A 76 10.18 -5.13 -12.52
CA LYS A 76 10.48 -3.78 -12.02
C LYS A 76 11.49 -3.11 -12.96
N ASP A 77 11.14 -1.93 -13.50
CA ASP A 77 12.04 -1.11 -14.30
C ASP A 77 13.27 -0.66 -13.50
N ILE A 78 14.37 -0.43 -14.20
CA ILE A 78 15.56 0.14 -13.60
C ILE A 78 15.27 1.61 -13.25
N ASN A 79 15.53 1.98 -11.98
CA ASN A 79 15.48 3.37 -11.54
C ASN A 79 16.91 3.80 -11.15
N PRO A 80 17.48 4.85 -11.78
CA PRO A 80 18.86 5.30 -11.51
C PRO A 80 19.10 5.73 -10.06
N LEU A 81 18.03 6.08 -9.34
CA LEU A 81 18.09 6.47 -7.93
C LEU A 81 18.12 5.27 -6.97
N ASP A 82 17.82 4.07 -7.46
CA ASP A 82 17.77 2.85 -6.63
C ASP A 82 19.19 2.31 -6.35
N LYS A 83 19.98 3.10 -5.64
CA LYS A 83 21.37 2.78 -5.31
C LYS A 83 21.50 2.58 -3.81
N ILE A 84 21.31 1.33 -3.37
CA ILE A 84 21.54 0.95 -1.97
C ILE A 84 23.04 0.73 -1.77
N PRO A 85 23.65 1.29 -0.71
CA PRO A 85 25.05 0.99 -0.35
C PRO A 85 25.23 -0.52 -0.13
N GLU A 86 26.39 -1.06 -0.54
CA GLU A 86 26.69 -2.51 -0.46
C GLU A 86 26.72 -3.03 0.98
N ASP A 87 27.06 -2.17 1.93
CA ASP A 87 27.13 -2.46 3.36
C ASP A 87 25.81 -2.21 4.10
N TYR A 88 24.76 -1.80 3.40
CA TYR A 88 23.47 -1.55 4.03
C TYR A 88 22.69 -2.87 4.21
N GLU A 89 22.36 -3.17 5.44
CA GLU A 89 21.51 -4.28 5.82
C GLU A 89 20.18 -3.77 6.36
N GLY A 90 19.09 -4.28 5.81
CA GLY A 90 17.75 -3.99 6.34
C GLY A 90 16.67 -3.76 5.27
N ALA A 91 15.46 -3.58 5.77
CA ALA A 91 14.28 -3.36 4.95
C ALA A 91 14.18 -1.89 4.54
N VAL A 92 14.22 -1.64 3.23
CA VAL A 92 14.13 -0.29 2.66
C VAL A 92 12.95 -0.10 1.70
N TYR A 93 12.34 -1.19 1.23
CA TYR A 93 11.22 -1.08 0.29
C TYR A 93 9.87 -1.15 0.99
N GLN A 94 8.94 -0.37 0.45
CA GLN A 94 7.57 -0.27 0.93
C GLN A 94 6.61 -0.18 -0.26
N ILE A 95 5.45 -0.85 -0.18
CA ILE A 95 4.33 -0.64 -1.09
C ILE A 95 3.30 0.24 -0.40
N THR A 96 2.92 1.33 -1.07
CA THR A 96 1.82 2.21 -0.65
C THR A 96 0.67 2.07 -1.63
N MET A 97 -0.55 1.88 -1.10
CA MET A 97 -1.76 1.77 -1.90
C MET A 97 -2.63 3.02 -1.72
N SER A 98 -3.07 3.61 -2.84
CA SER A 98 -4.09 4.64 -2.79
C SER A 98 -5.43 4.03 -2.37
N GLY A 99 -6.04 4.56 -1.32
CA GLY A 99 -7.36 4.11 -0.84
C GLY A 99 -8.53 4.47 -1.76
N MET A 100 -8.31 5.27 -2.81
CA MET A 100 -9.40 5.81 -3.63
C MET A 100 -9.60 5.11 -4.98
N VAL A 101 -8.56 4.51 -5.55
CA VAL A 101 -8.63 3.85 -6.87
C VAL A 101 -7.64 2.69 -6.89
N ALA A 102 -8.01 1.59 -7.55
CA ALA A 102 -7.10 0.46 -7.80
C ALA A 102 -5.84 0.83 -8.66
N LYS A 103 -5.76 2.10 -9.07
CA LYS A 103 -4.70 2.67 -9.91
C LYS A 103 -3.85 3.65 -9.11
N GLY A 104 -3.11 3.36 -8.22
CA GLY A 104 -2.26 4.28 -7.44
C GLY A 104 -1.54 3.48 -6.39
N MET A 105 -0.78 2.50 -6.87
CA MET A 105 0.11 1.73 -6.03
C MET A 105 1.53 2.12 -6.36
N TYR A 106 2.29 2.39 -5.32
CA TYR A 106 3.67 2.83 -5.44
C TYR A 106 4.57 1.88 -4.67
N LEU A 107 5.65 1.45 -5.31
CA LEU A 107 6.79 0.82 -4.65
C LEU A 107 7.84 1.91 -4.44
N THR A 108 8.33 2.07 -3.22
CA THR A 108 9.31 3.10 -2.89
C THR A 108 10.48 2.48 -2.13
N ASN A 109 11.71 2.83 -2.56
CA ASN A 109 12.88 2.67 -1.75
C ASN A 109 12.97 3.85 -0.77
N THR A 110 12.70 3.61 0.50
CA THR A 110 12.62 4.64 1.54
C THR A 110 13.98 5.24 1.92
N LEU A 111 15.08 4.59 1.52
CA LEU A 111 16.44 5.09 1.75
C LEU A 111 16.84 6.09 0.67
N THR A 112 16.51 5.82 -0.60
CA THR A 112 16.99 6.61 -1.74
C THR A 112 15.90 7.50 -2.35
N GLY A 113 14.63 7.23 -2.05
CA GLY A 113 13.47 7.88 -2.66
C GLY A 113 13.10 7.34 -4.04
N ALA A 114 13.85 6.38 -4.59
CA ALA A 114 13.49 5.73 -5.85
C ALA A 114 12.06 5.18 -5.76
N THR A 115 11.23 5.55 -6.72
CA THR A 115 9.80 5.24 -6.70
C THR A 115 9.35 4.66 -8.04
N TRP A 116 8.42 3.72 -7.98
CA TRP A 116 7.77 3.12 -9.13
C TRP A 116 6.26 3.15 -8.94
N ILE A 117 5.54 3.24 -10.04
CA ILE A 117 4.09 3.10 -10.08
C ILE A 117 3.71 1.77 -10.72
N LEU A 118 2.67 1.12 -10.21
CA LEU A 118 2.16 -0.12 -10.76
C LEU A 118 1.32 0.14 -12.01
N TYR A 119 1.72 -0.46 -13.13
CA TYR A 119 0.97 -0.49 -14.37
C TYR A 119 0.44 -1.89 -14.66
N SER A 120 -0.58 -1.95 -15.51
CA SER A 120 -1.04 -3.18 -16.14
C SER A 120 -0.84 -3.02 -17.63
N ASP A 121 -0.15 -3.97 -18.25
CA ASP A 121 -0.04 -4.07 -19.68
C ASP A 121 -1.43 -4.24 -20.30
N SER A 122 -1.75 -3.46 -21.34
CA SER A 122 -3.07 -3.45 -21.96
C SER A 122 -3.41 -4.71 -22.73
N ASP A 123 -2.40 -5.41 -23.24
CA ASP A 123 -2.56 -6.54 -24.16
C ASP A 123 -2.54 -7.86 -23.38
N THR A 124 -1.67 -7.99 -22.41
CA THR A 124 -1.49 -9.21 -21.60
C THR A 124 -2.21 -9.15 -20.25
N GLY A 125 -2.47 -7.96 -19.73
CA GLY A 125 -2.99 -7.74 -18.37
C GLY A 125 -1.95 -8.00 -17.28
N GLU A 126 -0.69 -8.26 -17.64
CA GLU A 126 0.40 -8.46 -16.69
C GLU A 126 0.75 -7.16 -15.97
N LEU A 127 1.13 -7.28 -14.71
CA LEU A 127 1.53 -6.13 -13.89
C LEU A 127 3.04 -5.90 -14.01
N PHE A 128 3.42 -4.62 -14.00
CA PHE A 128 4.83 -4.22 -13.90
C PHE A 128 4.98 -2.89 -13.14
N TRP A 129 6.16 -2.69 -12.55
CA TRP A 129 6.54 -1.48 -11.87
C TRP A 129 7.30 -0.56 -12.81
N GLY A 130 6.65 0.50 -13.30
CA GLY A 130 7.28 1.53 -14.11
C GLY A 130 7.98 2.56 -13.23
N ALA A 131 9.25 2.86 -13.52
CA ALA A 131 10.01 3.86 -12.76
C ALA A 131 9.41 5.26 -12.91
N ILE A 132 9.44 6.04 -11.82
CA ILE A 132 9.07 7.45 -11.82
C ILE A 132 10.36 8.27 -11.79
N ASP A 133 10.54 9.13 -12.79
CA ASP A 133 11.66 10.05 -12.84
C ASP A 133 11.40 11.27 -11.96
N PHE A 134 12.46 11.77 -11.30
CA PHE A 134 12.42 13.08 -10.66
C PHE A 134 12.72 14.14 -11.73
N PRO A 135 11.88 15.18 -11.86
CA PRO A 135 12.23 16.30 -12.71
C PRO A 135 13.48 16.99 -12.14
N GLU A 136 14.41 17.33 -13.05
CA GLU A 136 15.58 18.12 -12.73
C GLU A 136 15.22 19.55 -12.29
#